data_547b22072642efa0037546597d5d229b
#
_entry.id   547b22072642efa0037546597d5d229b
#
_cell.length_a   1.000
_cell.length_b   1.000
_cell.length_c   1.000
_cell.angle_alpha   90.00
_cell.angle_beta   90.00
_cell.angle_gamma   90.00
#
_symmetry.space_group_name_H-M   'P 1'
#
loop_
_entity.id
_entity.type
_entity.pdbx_description
1 polymer ?
#
loop_
_entity_poly.entity_id
_entity_poly.type
_entity_poly.pdbx_seq_one_letter_code
_entity_poly.pdbx_strand_id
1 'polypeptide(L)'
;MAFLTFRGGIHPYDGKDLSKNCPVEKYLPKGDLAILVSQHIGAPATPIVQKGDKVKTGQLIAQASGFVSANIHSSVSGTVSAIDNIIDAAGLSKPAITIQVEGDEWIPEIDRSEKPAHNITLSKEEIVKAIAAAGIVGMGGATFPTQVKLTPPPGNKAEVLIINGVECEPYLTADHRIMLEKAEEIIIGVQILMKAIDVKRAIIGIENNKKDAIAHLQDIAGKVLGVEICPLKVKYPQGGEKQLIQATVNRAVPSGALPIAVGAVVQNVGTALAVYEAVMKNKPLIERVVTVTGKSVKNPGNFLCRIGTPISKLIEAAGGMPEDTAKVIGGGPMMGRTMVNIDSPVMKGTSGVLLINEKEAARRPMRNCIRCGKCVSACPMGLEPYLLMKLSQFNLLERMEEEKVMDCIECGSCSFTCPSDRPLLDYIRLGKARTGAMIRSRKK
;
A
#
# COMPACT_ATOMS: atom_id res chain seq x y z
N MET A 1 17.99 18.71 17.17
CA MET A 1 17.03 19.24 16.18
C MET A 1 15.69 18.54 16.34
N ALA A 2 14.57 19.26 16.24
CA ALA A 2 13.24 18.62 16.26
C ALA A 2 12.98 17.95 14.90
N PHE A 3 12.50 16.71 14.92
CA PHE A 3 12.13 16.00 13.69
C PHE A 3 10.86 16.62 13.07
N LEU A 4 10.84 16.67 11.73
CA LEU A 4 9.69 17.15 10.97
C LEU A 4 8.47 16.25 11.17
N THR A 5 7.28 16.85 11.16
CA THR A 5 6.01 16.16 11.38
C THR A 5 4.82 17.02 10.92
N PHE A 6 3.61 16.47 11.04
CA PHE A 6 2.33 17.11 10.71
C PHE A 6 1.51 17.43 11.97
N ARG A 7 0.40 18.19 11.83
CA ARG A 7 -0.53 18.52 12.93
C ARG A 7 -1.51 17.34 13.17
N GLY A 8 -1.88 17.09 14.44
CA GLY A 8 -2.78 15.99 14.84
C GLY A 8 -2.01 14.68 15.01
N GLY A 9 -2.67 13.55 14.79
CA GLY A 9 -2.07 12.22 14.90
C GLY A 9 -1.99 11.67 16.32
N ILE A 10 -1.47 10.46 16.44
CA ILE A 10 -1.40 9.66 17.68
C ILE A 10 -0.07 8.90 17.74
N HIS A 11 0.18 8.26 18.89
CA HIS A 11 1.36 7.40 19.13
C HIS A 11 0.89 6.00 19.59
N PRO A 12 0.48 5.11 18.67
CA PRO A 12 0.15 3.75 19.03
C PRO A 12 1.41 2.95 19.40
N TYR A 13 1.23 1.83 20.11
CA TYR A 13 2.31 0.83 20.24
C TYR A 13 2.68 0.30 18.87
N ASP A 14 3.97 0.35 18.51
CA ASP A 14 4.39 0.08 17.13
C ASP A 14 4.55 -1.42 16.79
N GLY A 15 4.84 -2.28 17.78
CA GLY A 15 4.94 -3.73 17.63
C GLY A 15 5.95 -4.23 16.59
N LYS A 16 6.83 -3.37 16.09
CA LYS A 16 7.77 -3.70 15.00
C LYS A 16 8.91 -4.61 15.43
N ASP A 17 9.18 -4.68 16.73
CA ASP A 17 10.23 -5.54 17.29
C ASP A 17 10.03 -7.03 16.98
N LEU A 18 8.79 -7.44 16.68
CA LEU A 18 8.46 -8.83 16.36
C LEU A 18 9.09 -9.30 15.04
N SER A 19 9.25 -8.41 14.04
CA SER A 19 9.67 -8.81 12.68
C SER A 19 10.71 -7.90 12.02
N LYS A 20 11.04 -6.73 12.61
CA LYS A 20 11.96 -5.76 11.99
C LYS A 20 13.37 -6.31 11.71
N ASN A 21 13.83 -7.26 12.54
CA ASN A 21 15.15 -7.87 12.40
C ASN A 21 15.13 -9.18 11.57
N CYS A 22 13.94 -9.62 11.13
CA CYS A 22 13.79 -10.82 10.32
C CYS A 22 14.10 -10.48 8.85
N PRO A 23 15.15 -11.05 8.24
CA PRO A 23 15.43 -10.88 6.82
C PRO A 23 14.23 -11.29 5.96
N VAL A 24 14.21 -10.83 4.73
CA VAL A 24 13.18 -11.23 3.77
C VAL A 24 13.42 -12.68 3.33
N GLU A 25 12.45 -13.55 3.60
CA GLU A 25 12.46 -14.94 3.19
C GLU A 25 11.69 -15.12 1.88
N LYS A 26 12.27 -15.86 0.92
CA LYS A 26 11.58 -16.20 -0.35
C LYS A 26 10.57 -17.31 -0.10
N TYR A 27 9.33 -17.06 -0.47
CA TYR A 27 8.25 -18.04 -0.43
C TYR A 27 7.74 -18.32 -1.86
N LEU A 28 7.89 -19.57 -2.32
CA LEU A 28 7.37 -20.04 -3.61
C LEU A 28 6.11 -20.88 -3.38
N PRO A 29 4.97 -20.47 -3.95
CA PRO A 29 3.72 -21.20 -3.79
C PRO A 29 3.74 -22.55 -4.53
N LYS A 30 2.96 -23.51 -4.01
CA LYS A 30 2.69 -24.82 -4.64
C LYS A 30 1.19 -25.00 -4.77
N GLY A 31 0.76 -25.81 -5.75
CA GLY A 31 -0.65 -26.09 -6.01
C GLY A 31 -1.32 -24.97 -6.82
N ASP A 32 -2.60 -24.77 -6.64
CA ASP A 32 -3.36 -23.74 -7.37
C ASP A 32 -3.12 -22.35 -6.80
N LEU A 33 -3.02 -21.38 -7.70
CA LEU A 33 -2.78 -19.98 -7.38
C LEU A 33 -3.78 -19.11 -8.13
N ALA A 34 -4.56 -18.29 -7.42
CA ALA A 34 -5.57 -17.44 -8.00
C ALA A 34 -5.11 -15.98 -8.08
N ILE A 35 -5.13 -15.40 -9.27
CA ILE A 35 -4.73 -14.01 -9.52
C ILE A 35 -5.99 -13.19 -9.83
N LEU A 36 -6.35 -12.28 -8.92
CA LEU A 36 -7.47 -11.38 -9.13
C LEU A 36 -7.20 -10.42 -10.29
N VAL A 37 -8.19 -10.19 -11.16
CA VAL A 37 -8.07 -9.22 -12.26
C VAL A 37 -8.32 -7.78 -11.81
N SER A 38 -8.83 -7.57 -10.59
CA SER A 38 -9.04 -6.26 -9.96
C SER A 38 -8.12 -6.13 -8.73
N GLN A 39 -6.89 -5.63 -8.94
CA GLN A 39 -5.88 -5.44 -7.89
C GLN A 39 -5.47 -3.97 -7.71
N HIS A 40 -6.28 -3.03 -8.21
CA HIS A 40 -6.00 -1.59 -8.24
C HIS A 40 -7.29 -0.79 -8.27
N ILE A 41 -7.19 0.50 -7.98
CA ILE A 41 -8.31 1.43 -8.19
C ILE A 41 -8.50 1.67 -9.69
N GLY A 42 -9.75 1.74 -10.11
CA GLY A 42 -10.16 1.96 -11.51
C GLY A 42 -10.84 0.74 -12.12
N ALA A 43 -10.83 0.65 -13.45
CA ALA A 43 -11.46 -0.44 -14.17
C ALA A 43 -10.65 -1.74 -14.00
N PRO A 44 -11.29 -2.90 -13.74
CA PRO A 44 -10.61 -4.18 -13.71
C PRO A 44 -9.90 -4.48 -15.03
N ALA A 45 -8.81 -5.23 -14.98
CA ALA A 45 -8.17 -5.73 -16.19
C ALA A 45 -9.03 -6.82 -16.87
N THR A 46 -8.94 -6.92 -18.18
CA THR A 46 -9.64 -7.94 -18.97
C THR A 46 -8.72 -9.12 -19.23
N PRO A 47 -9.10 -10.37 -18.85
CA PRO A 47 -8.33 -11.56 -19.18
C PRO A 47 -8.08 -11.68 -20.69
N ILE A 48 -6.87 -12.09 -21.06
CA ILE A 48 -6.47 -12.34 -22.46
C ILE A 48 -6.02 -13.79 -22.68
N VAL A 49 -6.11 -14.60 -21.64
CA VAL A 49 -5.83 -16.05 -21.65
C VAL A 49 -7.12 -16.83 -21.49
N GLN A 50 -7.08 -18.14 -21.83
CA GLN A 50 -8.21 -19.06 -21.72
C GLN A 50 -7.84 -20.27 -20.84
N LYS A 51 -8.86 -21.00 -20.36
CA LYS A 51 -8.64 -22.27 -19.66
C LYS A 51 -7.88 -23.26 -20.56
N GLY A 52 -6.84 -23.86 -20.01
CA GLY A 52 -5.94 -24.78 -20.71
C GLY A 52 -4.67 -24.12 -21.26
N ASP A 53 -4.60 -22.78 -21.30
CA ASP A 53 -3.39 -22.11 -21.76
C ASP A 53 -2.22 -22.34 -20.79
N LYS A 54 -1.03 -22.61 -21.36
CA LYS A 54 0.22 -22.61 -20.59
C LYS A 54 0.77 -21.20 -20.50
N VAL A 55 1.12 -20.80 -19.29
CA VAL A 55 1.68 -19.48 -19.00
C VAL A 55 3.04 -19.57 -18.31
N LYS A 56 3.89 -18.61 -18.55
CA LYS A 56 5.20 -18.45 -17.90
C LYS A 56 5.16 -17.34 -16.86
N THR A 57 6.05 -17.41 -15.88
CA THR A 57 6.25 -16.34 -14.90
C THR A 57 6.62 -15.04 -15.59
N GLY A 58 5.88 -13.96 -15.31
CA GLY A 58 6.04 -12.65 -15.95
C GLY A 58 5.19 -12.44 -17.21
N GLN A 59 4.52 -13.46 -17.75
CA GLN A 59 3.66 -13.34 -18.92
C GLN A 59 2.41 -12.50 -18.60
N LEU A 60 2.04 -11.58 -19.54
CA LEU A 60 0.79 -10.83 -19.45
C LEU A 60 -0.41 -11.79 -19.56
N ILE A 61 -1.34 -11.76 -18.60
CA ILE A 61 -2.53 -12.62 -18.55
C ILE A 61 -3.85 -11.84 -18.52
N ALA A 62 -3.81 -10.56 -18.11
CA ALA A 62 -4.96 -9.67 -18.26
C ALA A 62 -4.49 -8.24 -18.58
N GLN A 63 -5.15 -7.61 -19.53
CA GLN A 63 -4.80 -6.29 -20.05
C GLN A 63 -5.62 -5.20 -19.38
N ALA A 64 -4.99 -4.07 -19.07
CA ALA A 64 -5.65 -2.87 -18.57
C ALA A 64 -6.78 -2.42 -19.53
N SER A 65 -7.94 -2.10 -18.98
CA SER A 65 -9.16 -1.76 -19.75
C SER A 65 -9.52 -0.28 -19.74
N GLY A 66 -8.57 0.61 -19.39
CA GLY A 66 -8.80 2.06 -19.38
C GLY A 66 -7.60 2.85 -18.88
N PHE A 67 -7.72 4.18 -18.84
CA PHE A 67 -6.65 5.06 -18.37
C PHE A 67 -6.26 4.79 -16.91
N VAL A 68 -7.29 4.63 -16.02
CA VAL A 68 -7.07 4.21 -14.64
C VAL A 68 -7.32 2.71 -14.56
N SER A 69 -6.34 1.95 -14.96
CA SER A 69 -6.29 0.49 -14.93
C SER A 69 -4.82 0.04 -14.95
N ALA A 70 -4.55 -1.24 -14.66
CA ALA A 70 -3.19 -1.78 -14.67
C ALA A 70 -3.19 -3.22 -15.20
N ASN A 71 -2.16 -3.56 -15.96
CA ASN A 71 -1.91 -4.91 -16.44
C ASN A 71 -1.72 -5.92 -15.30
N ILE A 72 -2.12 -7.16 -15.53
CA ILE A 72 -1.92 -8.29 -14.61
C ILE A 72 -1.07 -9.34 -15.33
N HIS A 73 -0.01 -9.77 -14.66
CA HIS A 73 0.92 -10.78 -15.16
C HIS A 73 0.83 -12.06 -14.33
N SER A 74 1.13 -13.16 -14.95
CA SER A 74 1.29 -14.42 -14.21
C SER A 74 2.50 -14.31 -13.29
N SER A 75 2.29 -14.60 -12.04
CA SER A 75 3.35 -14.63 -11.03
C SER A 75 4.07 -16.01 -10.97
N VAL A 76 3.57 -16.98 -11.70
CA VAL A 76 4.07 -18.37 -11.74
C VAL A 76 4.02 -18.91 -13.16
N SER A 77 4.73 -20.03 -13.42
CA SER A 77 4.51 -20.85 -14.61
C SER A 77 3.53 -21.97 -14.32
N GLY A 78 2.77 -22.37 -15.32
CA GLY A 78 1.79 -23.45 -15.18
C GLY A 78 0.67 -23.39 -16.22
N THR A 79 -0.43 -24.10 -15.92
CA THR A 79 -1.60 -24.17 -16.80
C THR A 79 -2.77 -23.40 -16.18
N VAL A 80 -3.44 -22.55 -16.95
CA VAL A 80 -4.67 -21.87 -16.54
C VAL A 80 -5.76 -22.92 -16.32
N SER A 81 -6.10 -23.17 -15.06
CA SER A 81 -7.09 -24.21 -14.69
C SER A 81 -8.52 -23.67 -14.73
N ALA A 82 -8.72 -22.37 -14.41
CA ALA A 82 -10.04 -21.72 -14.42
C ALA A 82 -9.93 -20.20 -14.62
N ILE A 83 -10.99 -19.60 -15.16
CA ILE A 83 -11.25 -18.14 -15.14
C ILE A 83 -12.65 -17.96 -14.59
N ASP A 84 -12.75 -17.83 -13.28
CA ASP A 84 -14.00 -17.84 -12.52
C ASP A 84 -13.93 -16.85 -11.36
N ASN A 85 -15.05 -16.68 -10.67
CA ASN A 85 -15.08 -15.88 -9.45
C ASN A 85 -14.54 -16.68 -8.26
N ILE A 86 -13.73 -16.04 -7.44
CA ILE A 86 -13.31 -16.53 -6.12
C ILE A 86 -13.80 -15.60 -5.01
N ILE A 87 -13.81 -16.10 -3.79
CA ILE A 87 -14.15 -15.27 -2.61
C ILE A 87 -12.88 -14.53 -2.13
N ASP A 88 -12.95 -13.21 -2.14
CA ASP A 88 -11.86 -12.36 -1.66
C ASP A 88 -11.76 -12.31 -0.12
N ALA A 89 -10.79 -11.57 0.41
CA ALA A 89 -10.57 -11.40 1.84
C ALA A 89 -11.76 -10.77 2.59
N ALA A 90 -12.60 -10.01 1.91
CA ALA A 90 -13.80 -9.38 2.46
C ALA A 90 -15.06 -10.26 2.35
N GLY A 91 -14.96 -11.47 1.79
CA GLY A 91 -16.09 -12.36 1.55
C GLY A 91 -16.89 -12.05 0.29
N LEU A 92 -16.34 -11.23 -0.63
CA LEU A 92 -17.00 -10.84 -1.87
C LEU A 92 -16.52 -11.71 -3.04
N SER A 93 -17.46 -12.06 -3.93
CA SER A 93 -17.17 -12.76 -5.19
C SER A 93 -16.44 -11.83 -6.16
N LYS A 94 -15.25 -12.23 -6.65
CA LYS A 94 -14.38 -11.45 -7.52
C LYS A 94 -13.80 -12.31 -8.64
N PRO A 95 -13.72 -11.81 -9.88
CA PRO A 95 -13.13 -12.54 -10.99
C PRO A 95 -11.63 -12.71 -10.81
N ALA A 96 -11.15 -13.93 -11.08
CA ALA A 96 -9.76 -14.35 -10.98
C ALA A 96 -9.37 -15.30 -12.10
N ILE A 97 -8.06 -15.36 -12.36
CA ILE A 97 -7.42 -16.36 -13.20
C ILE A 97 -6.72 -17.34 -12.26
N THR A 98 -7.13 -18.58 -12.24
CA THR A 98 -6.51 -19.64 -11.43
C THR A 98 -5.51 -20.41 -12.30
N ILE A 99 -4.30 -20.60 -11.77
CA ILE A 99 -3.19 -21.28 -12.45
C ILE A 99 -2.74 -22.44 -11.59
N GLN A 100 -2.73 -23.64 -12.14
CA GLN A 100 -2.07 -24.79 -11.55
C GLN A 100 -0.57 -24.63 -11.76
N VAL A 101 0.17 -24.46 -10.66
CA VAL A 101 1.60 -24.15 -10.69
C VAL A 101 2.40 -25.35 -11.19
N GLU A 102 3.21 -25.15 -12.24
CA GLU A 102 4.10 -26.15 -12.84
C GLU A 102 5.50 -25.52 -13.04
N GLY A 103 6.43 -25.82 -12.15
CA GLY A 103 7.80 -25.28 -12.20
C GLY A 103 7.92 -23.79 -11.86
N ASP A 104 8.97 -23.14 -12.35
CA ASP A 104 9.24 -21.69 -12.25
C ASP A 104 9.93 -21.20 -13.54
N GLU A 105 9.27 -21.43 -14.68
CA GLU A 105 9.76 -20.99 -15.98
C GLU A 105 9.38 -19.54 -16.23
N TRP A 106 10.38 -18.69 -16.43
CA TRP A 106 10.21 -17.26 -16.67
C TRP A 106 10.20 -16.92 -18.16
N ILE A 107 9.52 -15.84 -18.53
CA ILE A 107 9.71 -15.26 -19.87
C ILE A 107 11.17 -14.81 -20.03
N PRO A 108 11.78 -15.03 -21.22
CA PRO A 108 13.22 -14.80 -21.41
C PRO A 108 13.65 -13.34 -21.36
N GLU A 109 12.71 -12.41 -21.53
CA GLU A 109 12.94 -10.97 -21.54
C GLU A 109 13.24 -10.41 -20.15
N ILE A 110 12.98 -11.16 -19.06
CA ILE A 110 13.22 -10.71 -17.70
C ILE A 110 14.67 -10.98 -17.31
N ASP A 111 15.39 -9.90 -16.95
CA ASP A 111 16.73 -10.04 -16.35
C ASP A 111 16.63 -10.45 -14.89
N ARG A 112 17.04 -11.69 -14.59
CA ARG A 112 17.06 -12.29 -13.25
C ARG A 112 18.40 -12.12 -12.52
N SER A 113 19.35 -11.38 -13.10
CA SER A 113 20.66 -11.16 -12.45
C SER A 113 20.48 -10.41 -11.14
N GLU A 114 21.28 -10.77 -10.12
CA GLU A 114 21.25 -10.12 -8.81
C GLU A 114 21.96 -8.77 -8.81
N LYS A 115 22.84 -8.52 -9.79
CA LYS A 115 23.61 -7.27 -9.87
C LYS A 115 22.69 -6.09 -10.21
N PRO A 116 22.71 -4.99 -9.44
CA PRO A 116 22.02 -3.77 -9.79
C PRO A 116 22.46 -3.22 -11.15
N ALA A 117 21.50 -2.79 -11.97
CA ALA A 117 21.75 -2.11 -13.25
C ALA A 117 21.59 -0.59 -13.02
N HIS A 118 22.60 0.20 -13.46
CA HIS A 118 22.66 1.64 -13.13
C HIS A 118 22.36 2.57 -14.31
N ASN A 119 22.49 2.10 -15.54
CA ASN A 119 22.39 2.96 -16.72
C ASN A 119 20.96 3.13 -17.20
N ILE A 120 20.32 4.25 -16.85
CA ILE A 120 18.94 4.58 -17.23
C ILE A 120 18.94 5.20 -18.63
N THR A 121 18.81 4.35 -19.67
CA THR A 121 18.84 4.78 -21.08
C THR A 121 17.49 5.29 -21.58
N LEU A 122 16.37 4.74 -21.06
CA LEU A 122 15.02 5.05 -21.53
C LEU A 122 14.67 6.55 -21.39
N SER A 123 13.94 7.09 -22.35
CA SER A 123 13.33 8.42 -22.29
C SER A 123 12.21 8.46 -21.24
N LYS A 124 11.72 9.65 -20.94
CA LYS A 124 10.59 9.86 -20.01
C LYS A 124 9.34 9.07 -20.43
N GLU A 125 8.99 9.16 -21.70
CA GLU A 125 7.83 8.51 -22.30
C GLU A 125 7.97 6.97 -22.28
N GLU A 126 9.16 6.47 -22.58
CA GLU A 126 9.48 5.03 -22.53
C GLU A 126 9.42 4.49 -21.10
N ILE A 127 9.89 5.24 -20.11
CA ILE A 127 9.78 4.88 -18.69
C ILE A 127 8.31 4.72 -18.28
N VAL A 128 7.46 5.71 -18.62
CA VAL A 128 6.02 5.65 -18.27
C VAL A 128 5.36 4.46 -18.97
N LYS A 129 5.70 4.17 -20.22
CA LYS A 129 5.21 3.00 -20.95
C LYS A 129 5.68 1.69 -20.31
N ALA A 130 6.94 1.58 -19.92
CA ALA A 130 7.48 0.38 -19.24
C ALA A 130 6.77 0.14 -17.90
N ILE A 131 6.55 1.19 -17.10
CA ILE A 131 5.81 1.12 -15.83
C ILE A 131 4.37 0.65 -16.05
N ALA A 132 3.68 1.19 -17.08
CA ALA A 132 2.32 0.78 -17.45
C ALA A 132 2.29 -0.68 -17.92
N ALA A 133 3.22 -1.06 -18.82
CA ALA A 133 3.34 -2.42 -19.34
C ALA A 133 3.56 -3.42 -18.22
N ALA A 134 4.44 -3.13 -17.25
CA ALA A 134 4.74 -3.98 -16.10
C ALA A 134 3.62 -4.01 -15.03
N GLY A 135 2.55 -3.23 -15.21
CA GLY A 135 1.40 -3.21 -14.30
C GLY A 135 1.74 -2.69 -12.89
N ILE A 136 2.65 -1.71 -12.78
CA ILE A 136 3.07 -1.15 -11.50
C ILE A 136 1.96 -0.30 -10.89
N VAL A 137 1.66 -0.56 -9.63
CA VAL A 137 0.68 0.19 -8.81
C VAL A 137 1.31 0.68 -7.51
N GLY A 138 0.68 1.64 -6.86
CA GLY A 138 1.12 2.12 -5.55
C GLY A 138 1.02 1.03 -4.49
N MET A 139 2.15 0.66 -3.86
CA MET A 139 2.23 -0.49 -2.95
C MET A 139 2.02 -0.12 -1.46
N GLY A 140 2.00 1.16 -1.13
CA GLY A 140 1.84 1.64 0.26
C GLY A 140 0.46 2.23 0.57
N GLY A 141 -0.59 1.86 -0.16
CA GLY A 141 -1.92 2.45 0.06
C GLY A 141 -2.99 1.88 -0.86
N ALA A 142 -3.71 2.77 -1.55
CA ALA A 142 -4.91 2.43 -2.32
C ALA A 142 -4.64 1.72 -3.66
N THR A 143 -3.42 1.27 -3.94
CA THR A 143 -3.06 0.57 -5.21
C THR A 143 -3.40 1.35 -6.48
N PHE A 144 -3.22 2.67 -6.46
CA PHE A 144 -3.47 3.51 -7.63
C PHE A 144 -2.41 3.25 -8.72
N PRO A 145 -2.79 3.11 -10.02
CA PRO A 145 -1.85 2.85 -11.10
C PRO A 145 -0.75 3.90 -11.19
N THR A 146 0.52 3.47 -11.14
CA THR A 146 1.68 4.37 -11.02
C THR A 146 1.84 5.27 -12.23
N GLN A 147 1.63 4.75 -13.45
CA GLN A 147 1.72 5.54 -14.69
C GLN A 147 0.79 6.76 -14.68
N VAL A 148 -0.38 6.66 -14.05
CA VAL A 148 -1.33 7.79 -13.97
C VAL A 148 -0.77 8.91 -13.08
N LYS A 149 -0.12 8.57 -11.96
CA LYS A 149 0.57 9.57 -11.11
C LYS A 149 1.74 10.24 -11.81
N LEU A 150 2.37 9.56 -12.78
CA LEU A 150 3.51 10.07 -13.57
C LEU A 150 3.09 10.86 -14.80
N THR A 151 1.78 10.96 -15.06
CA THR A 151 1.21 11.73 -16.16
C THR A 151 0.33 12.85 -15.60
N PRO A 152 0.92 13.96 -15.12
CA PRO A 152 0.15 15.07 -14.55
C PRO A 152 -0.87 15.61 -15.55
N PRO A 153 -2.07 16.02 -15.10
CA PRO A 153 -3.05 16.70 -15.96
C PRO A 153 -2.46 17.97 -16.57
N PRO A 154 -2.93 18.39 -17.76
CA PRO A 154 -2.50 19.65 -18.39
C PRO A 154 -2.57 20.83 -17.42
N GLY A 155 -1.54 21.69 -17.44
CA GLY A 155 -1.43 22.86 -16.55
C GLY A 155 -0.84 22.56 -15.17
N ASN A 156 -0.61 21.30 -14.81
CA ASN A 156 0.06 20.93 -13.57
C ASN A 156 1.50 20.46 -13.84
N LYS A 157 2.43 20.91 -13.00
CA LYS A 157 3.84 20.51 -13.08
C LYS A 157 4.30 19.94 -11.74
N ALA A 158 5.02 18.82 -11.79
CA ALA A 158 5.71 18.29 -10.62
C ALA A 158 6.96 19.16 -10.31
N GLU A 159 7.20 19.44 -9.05
CA GLU A 159 8.38 20.17 -8.55
C GLU A 159 9.26 19.27 -7.68
N VAL A 160 8.63 18.31 -6.99
CA VAL A 160 9.31 17.41 -6.06
C VAL A 160 8.68 16.02 -6.09
N LEU A 161 9.56 15.01 -6.08
CA LEU A 161 9.19 13.63 -5.82
C LEU A 161 9.34 13.35 -4.32
N ILE A 162 8.32 12.78 -3.69
CA ILE A 162 8.39 12.35 -2.30
C ILE A 162 8.24 10.84 -2.25
N ILE A 163 9.22 10.18 -1.66
CA ILE A 163 9.20 8.73 -1.46
C ILE A 163 8.83 8.43 -0.01
N ASN A 164 7.77 7.67 0.13
CA ASN A 164 7.23 7.25 1.41
C ASN A 164 7.92 5.97 1.89
N GLY A 165 8.94 6.11 2.74
CA GLY A 165 9.58 5.04 3.51
C GLY A 165 9.17 5.05 4.98
N VAL A 166 8.09 5.73 5.32
CA VAL A 166 7.65 5.98 6.70
C VAL A 166 7.21 4.68 7.38
N GLU A 167 6.37 3.88 6.72
CA GLU A 167 5.77 2.66 7.26
C GLU A 167 5.23 2.85 8.69
N CYS A 168 4.29 3.83 8.85
CA CYS A 168 3.76 4.21 10.16
C CYS A 168 2.71 3.25 10.73
N GLU A 169 2.16 2.32 9.93
CA GLU A 169 1.26 1.27 10.43
C GLU A 169 2.00 0.40 11.44
N PRO A 170 1.43 0.21 12.65
CA PRO A 170 2.03 -0.69 13.63
C PRO A 170 2.18 -2.11 13.08
N TYR A 171 3.15 -2.83 13.61
CA TYR A 171 3.51 -4.21 13.30
C TYR A 171 4.14 -4.45 11.92
N LEU A 172 3.91 -3.62 10.92
CA LEU A 172 4.44 -3.82 9.57
C LEU A 172 5.92 -3.43 9.48
N THR A 173 6.71 -4.25 8.79
CA THR A 173 8.16 -4.08 8.64
C THR A 173 8.66 -4.41 7.22
N ALA A 174 7.76 -4.67 6.27
CA ALA A 174 8.10 -5.00 4.89
C ALA A 174 8.90 -3.88 4.20
N ASP A 175 8.45 -2.61 4.33
CA ASP A 175 9.15 -1.46 3.75
C ASP A 175 10.50 -1.21 4.44
N HIS A 176 10.57 -1.40 5.77
CA HIS A 176 11.83 -1.31 6.52
C HIS A 176 12.86 -2.32 5.98
N ARG A 177 12.45 -3.58 5.80
CA ARG A 177 13.35 -4.63 5.30
C ARG A 177 13.83 -4.38 3.88
N ILE A 178 12.96 -3.98 2.97
CA ILE A 178 13.40 -3.67 1.60
C ILE A 178 14.33 -2.44 1.55
N MET A 179 14.15 -1.45 2.42
CA MET A 179 15.08 -0.32 2.55
C MET A 179 16.49 -0.75 3.01
N LEU A 180 16.61 -1.85 3.76
CA LEU A 180 17.89 -2.42 4.18
C LEU A 180 18.48 -3.37 3.13
N GLU A 181 17.65 -4.20 2.50
CA GLU A 181 18.13 -5.31 1.65
C GLU A 181 18.17 -4.94 0.16
N LYS A 182 17.46 -3.86 -0.26
CA LYS A 182 17.31 -3.39 -1.64
C LYS A 182 17.53 -1.88 -1.78
N ALA A 183 18.38 -1.32 -0.93
CA ALA A 183 18.60 0.12 -0.85
C ALA A 183 19.08 0.74 -2.18
N GLU A 184 20.02 0.09 -2.86
CA GLU A 184 20.60 0.56 -4.12
C GLU A 184 19.56 0.56 -5.24
N GLU A 185 18.83 -0.53 -5.38
CA GLU A 185 17.74 -0.66 -6.36
C GLU A 185 16.62 0.37 -6.10
N ILE A 186 16.30 0.65 -4.84
CA ILE A 186 15.34 1.69 -4.47
C ILE A 186 15.84 3.06 -4.95
N ILE A 187 17.11 3.42 -4.68
CA ILE A 187 17.67 4.71 -5.09
C ILE A 187 17.68 4.86 -6.62
N ILE A 188 18.01 3.80 -7.36
CA ILE A 188 17.91 3.82 -8.83
C ILE A 188 16.45 3.99 -9.27
N GLY A 189 15.51 3.30 -8.63
CA GLY A 189 14.08 3.48 -8.87
C GLY A 189 13.60 4.92 -8.63
N VAL A 190 14.14 5.59 -7.60
CA VAL A 190 13.89 7.02 -7.34
C VAL A 190 14.42 7.88 -8.49
N GLN A 191 15.62 7.62 -9.00
CA GLN A 191 16.19 8.35 -10.15
C GLN A 191 15.34 8.15 -11.41
N ILE A 192 14.85 6.92 -11.64
CA ILE A 192 13.93 6.62 -12.77
C ILE A 192 12.63 7.44 -12.62
N LEU A 193 12.03 7.46 -11.42
CA LEU A 193 10.83 8.25 -11.15
C LEU A 193 11.07 9.76 -11.31
N MET A 194 12.22 10.30 -10.86
CA MET A 194 12.61 11.70 -11.08
C MET A 194 12.68 12.02 -12.57
N LYS A 195 13.31 11.15 -13.37
CA LYS A 195 13.39 11.29 -14.83
C LYS A 195 12.00 11.25 -15.47
N ALA A 196 11.13 10.35 -15.03
CA ALA A 196 9.78 10.19 -15.58
C ALA A 196 8.91 11.44 -15.43
N ILE A 197 9.03 12.20 -14.33
CA ILE A 197 8.24 13.41 -14.05
C ILE A 197 9.03 14.72 -14.23
N ASP A 198 10.26 14.63 -14.71
CA ASP A 198 11.17 15.76 -14.98
C ASP A 198 11.40 16.64 -13.74
N VAL A 199 11.72 16.04 -12.60
CA VAL A 199 12.07 16.75 -11.37
C VAL A 199 13.55 16.53 -11.02
N LYS A 200 14.14 17.55 -10.39
CA LYS A 200 15.55 17.51 -9.93
C LYS A 200 15.70 17.21 -8.45
N ARG A 201 14.58 17.08 -7.72
CA ARG A 201 14.59 16.87 -6.27
C ARG A 201 13.66 15.72 -5.88
N ALA A 202 14.21 14.79 -5.09
CA ALA A 202 13.44 13.74 -4.42
C ALA A 202 13.74 13.73 -2.92
N ILE A 203 12.73 13.49 -2.11
CA ILE A 203 12.83 13.40 -0.65
C ILE A 203 12.30 12.03 -0.22
N ILE A 204 13.13 11.23 0.45
CA ILE A 204 12.72 9.95 1.03
C ILE A 204 12.43 10.19 2.51
N GLY A 205 11.14 10.18 2.89
CA GLY A 205 10.71 10.34 4.28
C GLY A 205 10.74 9.01 5.02
N ILE A 206 11.45 8.96 6.16
CA ILE A 206 11.59 7.74 6.98
C ILE A 206 11.40 8.09 8.45
N GLU A 207 10.61 7.33 9.20
CA GLU A 207 10.48 7.53 10.64
C GLU A 207 11.76 7.19 11.41
N ASN A 208 12.08 7.99 12.42
CA ASN A 208 13.33 7.90 13.20
C ASN A 208 13.45 6.62 14.07
N ASN A 209 12.45 5.75 14.09
CA ASN A 209 12.57 4.41 14.66
C ASN A 209 13.33 3.42 13.75
N LYS A 210 13.66 3.82 12.52
CA LYS A 210 14.41 3.03 11.51
C LYS A 210 15.80 3.67 11.26
N LYS A 211 16.60 3.85 12.33
CA LYS A 211 17.90 4.52 12.27
C LYS A 211 18.89 3.80 11.34
N ASP A 212 18.83 2.49 11.29
CA ASP A 212 19.59 1.62 10.41
C ASP A 212 19.31 1.89 8.93
N ALA A 213 18.03 1.91 8.54
CA ALA A 213 17.61 2.23 7.16
C ALA A 213 17.95 3.68 6.79
N ILE A 214 17.79 4.65 7.72
CA ILE A 214 18.17 6.04 7.51
C ILE A 214 19.67 6.14 7.20
N ALA A 215 20.53 5.55 8.03
CA ALA A 215 21.98 5.62 7.85
C ALA A 215 22.42 4.93 6.54
N HIS A 216 21.85 3.75 6.26
CA HIS A 216 22.18 2.99 5.06
C HIS A 216 21.77 3.73 3.78
N LEU A 217 20.55 4.25 3.71
CA LEU A 217 20.09 5.02 2.55
C LEU A 217 20.78 6.37 2.41
N GLN A 218 21.22 7.02 3.51
CA GLN A 218 22.02 8.25 3.46
C GLN A 218 23.39 8.03 2.80
N ASP A 219 24.06 6.91 3.09
CA ASP A 219 25.34 6.58 2.46
C ASP A 219 25.21 6.42 0.93
N ILE A 220 24.15 5.74 0.48
CA ILE A 220 23.90 5.53 -0.95
C ILE A 220 23.40 6.81 -1.64
N ALA A 221 22.42 7.48 -1.05
CA ALA A 221 21.82 8.70 -1.60
C ALA A 221 22.81 9.86 -1.66
N GLY A 222 23.79 9.92 -0.74
CA GLY A 222 24.86 10.93 -0.74
C GLY A 222 25.73 10.93 -2.01
N LYS A 223 25.69 9.85 -2.79
CA LYS A 223 26.37 9.70 -4.08
C LYS A 223 25.48 10.10 -5.27
N VAL A 224 24.23 10.46 -5.03
CA VAL A 224 23.22 10.73 -6.05
C VAL A 224 22.70 12.16 -5.93
N LEU A 225 22.81 12.94 -7.00
CA LEU A 225 22.38 14.34 -7.00
C LEU A 225 20.86 14.45 -6.88
N GLY A 226 20.41 15.31 -5.95
CA GLY A 226 19.01 15.66 -5.79
C GLY A 226 18.15 14.67 -4.99
N VAL A 227 18.74 13.63 -4.39
CA VAL A 227 18.04 12.68 -3.50
C VAL A 227 18.42 12.98 -2.05
N GLU A 228 17.41 13.26 -1.23
CA GLU A 228 17.56 13.63 0.18
C GLU A 228 16.84 12.60 1.09
N ILE A 229 17.50 12.17 2.16
CA ILE A 229 16.86 11.37 3.21
C ILE A 229 16.35 12.31 4.32
N CYS A 230 15.06 12.24 4.60
CA CYS A 230 14.39 13.10 5.58
C CYS A 230 13.92 12.27 6.79
N PRO A 231 14.66 12.28 7.92
CA PRO A 231 14.21 11.66 9.16
C PRO A 231 12.97 12.38 9.73
N LEU A 232 11.92 11.61 10.00
CA LEU A 232 10.63 12.12 10.47
C LEU A 232 10.35 11.66 11.91
N LYS A 233 9.51 12.41 12.61
CA LYS A 233 9.02 12.04 13.94
C LYS A 233 8.19 10.76 13.85
N VAL A 234 8.43 9.81 14.76
CA VAL A 234 7.57 8.63 14.93
C VAL A 234 6.19 9.06 15.41
N LYS A 235 5.20 8.98 14.54
CA LYS A 235 3.84 9.46 14.79
C LYS A 235 2.89 8.92 13.73
N TYR A 236 1.71 8.48 14.12
CA TYR A 236 0.71 7.95 13.20
C TYR A 236 -0.37 9.00 12.88
N PRO A 237 -0.79 9.20 11.63
CA PRO A 237 -0.33 8.56 10.37
C PRO A 237 0.72 9.42 9.60
N GLN A 238 1.97 9.42 10.02
CA GLN A 238 3.07 10.18 9.38
C GLN A 238 3.26 9.81 7.89
N GLY A 239 2.95 8.55 7.52
CA GLY A 239 3.00 8.05 6.15
C GLY A 239 1.75 8.35 5.32
N GLY A 240 0.74 9.02 5.87
CA GLY A 240 -0.37 9.52 5.07
C GLY A 240 0.13 10.50 3.99
N GLU A 241 -0.33 10.36 2.74
CA GLU A 241 0.20 11.13 1.60
C GLU A 241 0.21 12.65 1.86
N LYS A 242 -0.92 13.21 2.33
CA LYS A 242 -1.04 14.64 2.64
C LYS A 242 -0.21 15.05 3.86
N GLN A 243 -0.10 14.18 4.88
CA GLN A 243 0.70 14.38 6.08
C GLN A 243 2.20 14.37 5.76
N LEU A 244 2.62 13.47 4.88
CA LEU A 244 4.01 13.37 4.45
C LEU A 244 4.41 14.62 3.64
N ILE A 245 3.57 15.10 2.72
CA ILE A 245 3.79 16.35 1.98
C ILE A 245 3.93 17.52 2.95
N GLN A 246 3.01 17.64 3.93
CA GLN A 246 3.07 18.70 4.95
C GLN A 246 4.37 18.64 5.76
N ALA A 247 4.79 17.42 6.17
CA ALA A 247 5.99 17.25 6.98
C ALA A 247 7.30 17.54 6.20
N THR A 248 7.37 17.16 4.91
CA THR A 248 8.63 17.24 4.13
C THR A 248 8.82 18.57 3.40
N VAL A 249 7.75 19.15 2.86
CA VAL A 249 7.83 20.38 2.04
C VAL A 249 6.99 21.54 2.58
N ASN A 250 6.33 21.35 3.72
CA ASN A 250 5.48 22.35 4.39
C ASN A 250 4.36 22.90 3.48
N ARG A 251 3.79 22.06 2.61
CA ARG A 251 2.68 22.40 1.72
C ARG A 251 1.42 21.66 2.15
N ALA A 252 0.28 22.33 2.19
CA ALA A 252 -1.02 21.73 2.49
C ALA A 252 -1.77 21.46 1.19
N VAL A 253 -2.12 20.21 0.93
CA VAL A 253 -2.95 19.82 -0.21
C VAL A 253 -4.39 20.26 0.06
N PRO A 254 -5.01 21.12 -0.78
CA PRO A 254 -6.37 21.61 -0.57
C PRO A 254 -7.41 20.48 -0.48
N SER A 255 -8.57 20.79 0.11
CA SER A 255 -9.72 19.86 0.14
C SER A 255 -10.13 19.46 -1.28
N GLY A 256 -10.33 18.17 -1.51
CA GLY A 256 -10.68 17.61 -2.82
C GLY A 256 -9.56 17.63 -3.87
N ALA A 257 -8.43 18.29 -3.62
CA ALA A 257 -7.30 18.34 -4.55
C ALA A 257 -6.37 17.14 -4.44
N LEU A 258 -5.62 16.89 -5.52
CA LEU A 258 -4.55 15.89 -5.59
C LEU A 258 -3.19 16.51 -5.18
N PRO A 259 -2.20 15.70 -4.77
CA PRO A 259 -0.84 16.15 -4.44
C PRO A 259 -0.18 17.03 -5.48
N ILE A 260 -0.44 16.77 -6.76
CA ILE A 260 0.12 17.56 -7.86
C ILE A 260 -0.32 19.03 -7.85
N ALA A 261 -1.45 19.37 -7.22
CA ALA A 261 -1.91 20.76 -7.06
C ALA A 261 -0.94 21.61 -6.20
N VAL A 262 -0.07 20.95 -5.43
CA VAL A 262 1.02 21.58 -4.66
C VAL A 262 2.39 21.19 -5.20
N GLY A 263 2.48 20.74 -6.45
CA GLY A 263 3.72 20.37 -7.13
C GLY A 263 4.37 19.08 -6.62
N ALA A 264 3.68 18.28 -5.81
CA ALA A 264 4.22 17.05 -5.24
C ALA A 264 3.69 15.79 -5.94
N VAL A 265 4.58 14.83 -6.18
CA VAL A 265 4.23 13.45 -6.56
C VAL A 265 4.75 12.53 -5.46
N VAL A 266 3.88 11.66 -4.93
CA VAL A 266 4.22 10.75 -3.83
C VAL A 266 4.19 9.31 -4.31
N GLN A 267 5.27 8.55 -4.03
CA GLN A 267 5.37 7.12 -4.29
C GLN A 267 5.87 6.40 -3.03
N ASN A 268 5.56 5.11 -2.88
CA ASN A 268 6.08 4.29 -1.77
C ASN A 268 7.46 3.69 -2.13
N VAL A 269 8.29 3.35 -1.15
CA VAL A 269 9.61 2.73 -1.39
C VAL A 269 9.52 1.40 -2.14
N GLY A 270 8.52 0.56 -1.84
CA GLY A 270 8.27 -0.68 -2.58
C GLY A 270 7.85 -0.42 -4.03
N THR A 271 7.11 0.67 -4.28
CA THR A 271 6.79 1.11 -5.64
C THR A 271 8.05 1.57 -6.38
N ALA A 272 8.97 2.28 -5.72
CA ALA A 272 10.24 2.67 -6.33
C ALA A 272 11.08 1.44 -6.70
N LEU A 273 11.14 0.42 -5.83
CA LEU A 273 11.77 -0.86 -6.14
C LEU A 273 11.12 -1.55 -7.34
N ALA A 274 9.78 -1.63 -7.37
CA ALA A 274 9.05 -2.23 -8.50
C ALA A 274 9.25 -1.46 -9.82
N VAL A 275 9.40 -0.14 -9.77
CA VAL A 275 9.76 0.69 -10.93
C VAL A 275 11.18 0.37 -11.42
N TYR A 276 12.14 0.22 -10.51
CA TYR A 276 13.49 -0.26 -10.87
C TYR A 276 13.41 -1.63 -11.58
N GLU A 277 12.70 -2.58 -11.00
CA GLU A 277 12.56 -3.92 -11.58
C GLU A 277 11.89 -3.88 -12.96
N ALA A 278 10.87 -3.05 -13.14
CA ALA A 278 10.18 -2.90 -14.42
C ALA A 278 11.08 -2.30 -15.51
N VAL A 279 11.82 -1.22 -15.20
CA VAL A 279 12.58 -0.43 -16.17
C VAL A 279 13.96 -1.03 -16.45
N MET A 280 14.63 -1.52 -15.40
CA MET A 280 16.01 -2.01 -15.51
C MET A 280 16.11 -3.53 -15.72
N LYS A 281 15.08 -4.27 -15.30
CA LYS A 281 15.06 -5.74 -15.31
C LYS A 281 13.94 -6.33 -16.19
N ASN A 282 13.11 -5.47 -16.78
CA ASN A 282 11.92 -5.87 -17.54
C ASN A 282 10.98 -6.81 -16.75
N LYS A 283 11.02 -6.70 -15.39
CA LYS A 283 10.28 -7.56 -14.49
C LYS A 283 8.95 -6.89 -14.09
N PRO A 284 7.79 -7.45 -14.45
CA PRO A 284 6.51 -6.92 -14.02
C PRO A 284 6.25 -7.13 -12.52
N LEU A 285 5.26 -6.42 -11.98
CA LEU A 285 4.88 -6.55 -10.57
C LEU A 285 4.13 -7.87 -10.33
N ILE A 286 4.88 -8.92 -10.04
CA ILE A 286 4.40 -10.30 -9.83
C ILE A 286 4.70 -10.87 -8.45
N GLU A 287 5.47 -10.14 -7.65
CA GLU A 287 5.80 -10.52 -6.26
C GLU A 287 5.94 -9.30 -5.38
N ARG A 288 5.84 -9.50 -4.08
CA ARG A 288 6.04 -8.45 -3.10
C ARG A 288 6.44 -9.02 -1.75
N VAL A 289 7.02 -8.16 -0.90
CA VAL A 289 7.27 -8.50 0.51
C VAL A 289 6.01 -8.26 1.32
N VAL A 290 5.61 -9.26 2.13
CA VAL A 290 4.47 -9.23 3.04
C VAL A 290 4.93 -9.55 4.44
N THR A 291 4.64 -8.70 5.41
CA THR A 291 4.89 -8.98 6.83
C THR A 291 3.78 -9.91 7.37
N VAL A 292 4.14 -11.04 7.96
CA VAL A 292 3.21 -11.87 8.75
C VAL A 292 3.61 -11.78 10.20
N THR A 293 2.73 -11.31 11.07
CA THR A 293 3.10 -10.97 12.44
C THR A 293 1.90 -11.00 13.40
N GLY A 294 2.18 -10.87 14.67
CA GLY A 294 1.24 -10.88 15.78
C GLY A 294 1.92 -11.37 17.05
N LYS A 295 1.43 -10.99 18.21
CA LYS A 295 2.09 -11.34 19.50
C LYS A 295 2.16 -12.83 19.78
N SER A 296 1.21 -13.60 19.25
CA SER A 296 1.13 -15.05 19.43
C SER A 296 1.67 -15.82 18.22
N VAL A 297 2.11 -15.14 17.16
CA VAL A 297 2.70 -15.77 15.96
C VAL A 297 4.03 -16.41 16.34
N LYS A 298 4.23 -17.67 15.99
CA LYS A 298 5.42 -18.44 16.36
C LYS A 298 6.69 -17.91 15.71
N ASN A 299 6.64 -17.66 14.40
CA ASN A 299 7.76 -17.20 13.59
C ASN A 299 7.34 -15.96 12.78
N PRO A 300 7.16 -14.78 13.43
CA PRO A 300 6.83 -13.57 12.68
C PRO A 300 7.97 -13.21 11.73
N GLY A 301 7.64 -12.77 10.50
CA GLY A 301 8.66 -12.53 9.48
C GLY A 301 8.16 -11.72 8.30
N ASN A 302 9.05 -11.52 7.33
CA ASN A 302 8.80 -10.81 6.08
C ASN A 302 9.03 -11.77 4.92
N PHE A 303 8.00 -12.01 4.13
CA PHE A 303 8.02 -13.01 3.07
C PHE A 303 7.94 -12.35 1.69
N LEU A 304 8.95 -12.57 0.83
CA LEU A 304 8.85 -12.26 -0.60
C LEU A 304 8.04 -13.39 -1.26
N CYS A 305 6.79 -13.10 -1.55
CA CYS A 305 5.85 -14.07 -2.10
C CYS A 305 5.28 -13.64 -3.44
N ARG A 306 4.87 -14.62 -4.24
CA ARG A 306 4.19 -14.41 -5.53
C ARG A 306 2.78 -13.86 -5.31
N ILE A 307 2.37 -12.89 -6.13
CA ILE A 307 0.99 -12.39 -6.16
C ILE A 307 0.07 -13.57 -6.54
N GLY A 308 -1.01 -13.74 -5.78
CA GLY A 308 -1.90 -14.89 -5.92
C GLY A 308 -1.68 -15.99 -4.87
N THR A 309 -0.56 -15.98 -4.15
CA THR A 309 -0.33 -16.92 -3.04
C THR A 309 -1.47 -16.81 -2.01
N PRO A 310 -2.11 -17.91 -1.60
CA PRO A 310 -3.10 -17.86 -0.51
C PRO A 310 -2.49 -17.35 0.79
N ILE A 311 -3.17 -16.46 1.48
CA ILE A 311 -2.68 -15.86 2.75
C ILE A 311 -2.52 -16.95 3.83
N SER A 312 -3.38 -17.98 3.84
CA SER A 312 -3.25 -19.13 4.73
C SER A 312 -1.87 -19.80 4.62
N LYS A 313 -1.30 -19.84 3.41
CA LYS A 313 0.04 -20.43 3.19
C LYS A 313 1.17 -19.58 3.78
N LEU A 314 1.02 -18.26 3.80
CA LEU A 314 1.98 -17.39 4.50
C LEU A 314 1.85 -17.52 6.02
N ILE A 315 0.63 -17.71 6.53
CA ILE A 315 0.41 -18.00 7.95
C ILE A 315 1.04 -19.34 8.33
N GLU A 316 0.90 -20.39 7.48
CA GLU A 316 1.57 -21.68 7.68
C GLU A 316 3.10 -21.51 7.73
N ALA A 317 3.68 -20.72 6.81
CA ALA A 317 5.13 -20.43 6.79
C ALA A 317 5.59 -19.70 8.06
N ALA A 318 4.74 -18.84 8.65
CA ALA A 318 5.00 -18.16 9.91
C ALA A 318 4.77 -19.07 11.15
N GLY A 319 4.58 -20.35 10.99
CA GLY A 319 4.43 -21.33 12.07
C GLY A 319 2.99 -21.73 12.39
N GLY A 320 2.05 -21.40 11.52
CA GLY A 320 0.63 -21.74 11.64
C GLY A 320 -0.22 -20.70 12.37
N MET A 321 -1.53 -20.94 12.38
CA MET A 321 -2.49 -20.09 13.07
C MET A 321 -2.41 -20.31 14.60
N PRO A 322 -2.08 -19.29 15.41
CA PRO A 322 -2.14 -19.41 16.87
C PRO A 322 -3.56 -19.74 17.37
N GLU A 323 -3.67 -20.60 18.38
CA GLU A 323 -4.96 -21.03 18.96
C GLU A 323 -5.80 -19.87 19.52
N ASP A 324 -5.13 -18.83 20.03
CA ASP A 324 -5.76 -17.63 20.61
C ASP A 324 -6.09 -16.54 19.58
N THR A 325 -5.99 -16.85 18.26
CA THR A 325 -6.29 -15.88 17.21
C THR A 325 -7.77 -15.57 17.13
N ALA A 326 -8.15 -14.34 17.44
CA ALA A 326 -9.52 -13.87 17.32
C ALA A 326 -9.81 -13.11 16.02
N LYS A 327 -8.76 -12.52 15.39
CA LYS A 327 -8.89 -11.79 14.12
C LYS A 327 -7.64 -11.93 13.28
N VAL A 328 -7.83 -12.07 11.98
CA VAL A 328 -6.78 -11.90 10.96
C VAL A 328 -7.07 -10.60 10.23
N ILE A 329 -6.09 -9.70 10.17
CA ILE A 329 -6.21 -8.39 9.54
C ILE A 329 -5.26 -8.34 8.34
N GLY A 330 -5.79 -8.03 7.15
CA GLY A 330 -5.00 -7.67 5.98
C GLY A 330 -4.50 -6.24 6.10
N GLY A 331 -3.19 -6.06 6.30
CA GLY A 331 -2.54 -4.80 6.61
C GLY A 331 -2.22 -4.61 8.09
N GLY A 332 -2.05 -3.36 8.55
CA GLY A 332 -1.84 -3.04 9.95
C GLY A 332 -3.13 -2.82 10.72
N PRO A 333 -3.07 -2.63 12.06
CA PRO A 333 -4.27 -2.58 12.92
C PRO A 333 -5.09 -1.29 12.77
N MET A 334 -4.51 -0.22 12.19
CA MET A 334 -5.15 1.09 12.12
C MET A 334 -6.01 1.26 10.86
N MET A 335 -5.49 0.92 9.68
CA MET A 335 -6.20 1.05 8.39
C MET A 335 -6.60 -0.29 7.78
N GLY A 336 -5.97 -1.38 8.20
CA GLY A 336 -6.25 -2.73 7.73
C GLY A 336 -7.71 -3.16 7.97
N ARG A 337 -8.10 -4.25 7.30
CA ARG A 337 -9.46 -4.81 7.39
C ARG A 337 -9.39 -6.24 7.85
N THR A 338 -10.32 -6.63 8.73
CA THR A 338 -10.48 -8.02 9.14
C THR A 338 -10.84 -8.87 7.91
N MET A 339 -10.14 -9.98 7.77
CA MET A 339 -10.38 -10.95 6.73
C MET A 339 -11.39 -11.99 7.18
N VAL A 340 -12.35 -12.31 6.34
CA VAL A 340 -13.32 -13.40 6.55
C VAL A 340 -12.93 -14.66 5.80
N ASN A 341 -12.04 -14.52 4.79
CA ASN A 341 -11.47 -15.63 4.04
C ASN A 341 -9.94 -15.49 4.01
N ILE A 342 -9.24 -16.38 4.68
CA ILE A 342 -7.77 -16.42 4.72
C ILE A 342 -7.15 -17.16 3.53
N ASP A 343 -7.94 -17.92 2.75
CA ASP A 343 -7.49 -18.52 1.50
C ASP A 343 -7.53 -17.53 0.33
N SER A 344 -7.92 -16.29 0.61
CA SER A 344 -7.83 -15.22 -0.38
C SER A 344 -6.37 -14.96 -0.79
N PRO A 345 -6.14 -14.59 -2.07
CA PRO A 345 -4.80 -14.41 -2.60
C PRO A 345 -4.13 -13.13 -2.10
N VAL A 346 -2.81 -13.18 -1.96
CA VAL A 346 -1.95 -12.00 -1.88
C VAL A 346 -2.15 -11.16 -3.15
N MET A 347 -2.42 -9.88 -2.98
CA MET A 347 -2.58 -8.91 -4.06
C MET A 347 -1.39 -7.94 -4.12
N LYS A 348 -1.28 -7.16 -5.21
CA LYS A 348 -0.29 -6.08 -5.35
C LYS A 348 -0.27 -5.12 -4.15
N GLY A 349 -1.41 -4.88 -3.51
CA GLY A 349 -1.59 -4.01 -2.36
C GLY A 349 -1.39 -4.64 -0.98
N THR A 350 -1.21 -5.96 -0.87
CA THR A 350 -1.10 -6.66 0.43
C THR A 350 0.24 -6.32 1.09
N SER A 351 0.26 -5.53 2.16
CA SER A 351 1.48 -5.12 2.87
C SER A 351 1.80 -6.00 4.08
N GLY A 352 0.79 -6.65 4.66
CA GLY A 352 0.97 -7.51 5.80
C GLY A 352 -0.27 -8.29 6.18
N VAL A 353 -0.07 -9.27 7.03
CA VAL A 353 -1.08 -10.12 7.66
C VAL A 353 -0.82 -10.09 9.15
N LEU A 354 -1.76 -9.51 9.90
CA LEU A 354 -1.65 -9.37 11.35
C LEU A 354 -2.65 -10.28 12.05
N LEU A 355 -2.14 -11.19 12.87
CA LEU A 355 -2.92 -12.10 13.69
C LEU A 355 -3.08 -11.49 15.08
N ILE A 356 -4.33 -11.10 15.42
CA ILE A 356 -4.67 -10.45 16.68
C ILE A 356 -5.27 -11.50 17.63
N ASN A 357 -4.71 -11.59 18.84
CA ASN A 357 -5.21 -12.49 19.86
C ASN A 357 -6.50 -11.96 20.53
N GLU A 358 -7.17 -12.81 21.29
CA GLU A 358 -8.45 -12.49 21.94
C GLU A 358 -8.40 -11.24 22.83
N LYS A 359 -7.31 -11.05 23.57
CA LYS A 359 -7.14 -9.90 24.49
C LYS A 359 -7.08 -8.58 23.75
N GLU A 360 -6.40 -8.55 22.60
CA GLU A 360 -6.27 -7.34 21.75
C GLU A 360 -7.50 -7.11 20.88
N ALA A 361 -8.20 -8.19 20.49
CA ALA A 361 -9.38 -8.11 19.64
C ALA A 361 -10.64 -7.65 20.37
N ALA A 362 -10.67 -7.75 21.72
CA ALA A 362 -11.83 -7.43 22.52
C ALA A 362 -12.21 -5.95 22.40
N ARG A 363 -13.43 -5.70 21.89
CA ARG A 363 -14.00 -4.34 21.87
C ARG A 363 -14.68 -4.05 23.21
N ARG A 364 -14.37 -2.91 23.80
CA ARG A 364 -15.07 -2.43 24.98
C ARG A 364 -16.47 -1.93 24.62
N PRO A 365 -17.46 -1.99 25.54
CA PRO A 365 -18.79 -1.42 25.30
C PRO A 365 -18.72 0.08 25.01
N MET A 366 -19.44 0.52 23.96
CA MET A 366 -19.55 1.93 23.62
C MET A 366 -20.26 2.70 24.74
N ARG A 367 -19.66 3.82 25.17
CA ARG A 367 -20.23 4.75 26.16
C ARG A 367 -20.65 6.07 25.52
N ASN A 368 -21.38 6.88 26.29
CA ASN A 368 -21.79 8.20 25.86
C ASN A 368 -20.57 9.11 25.63
N CYS A 369 -20.69 9.99 24.63
CA CYS A 369 -19.66 10.97 24.33
C CYS A 369 -19.56 12.00 25.47
N ILE A 370 -18.37 12.11 26.09
CA ILE A 370 -18.09 13.08 27.17
C ILE A 370 -17.62 14.45 26.64
N ARG A 371 -17.69 14.69 25.35
CA ARG A 371 -17.29 15.96 24.65
C ARG A 371 -15.86 16.42 24.94
N CYS A 372 -14.91 15.50 25.14
CA CYS A 372 -13.51 15.82 25.48
C CYS A 372 -12.66 16.39 24.32
N GLY A 373 -13.13 16.37 23.06
CA GLY A 373 -12.43 16.91 21.89
C GLY A 373 -11.22 16.08 21.40
N LYS A 374 -10.82 15.00 22.08
CA LYS A 374 -9.61 14.22 21.70
C LYS A 374 -9.65 13.71 20.26
N CYS A 375 -10.81 13.28 19.74
CA CYS A 375 -10.95 12.83 18.36
C CYS A 375 -10.70 13.96 17.33
N VAL A 376 -11.06 15.20 17.65
CA VAL A 376 -10.79 16.40 16.83
C VAL A 376 -9.29 16.70 16.85
N SER A 377 -8.69 16.77 18.04
CA SER A 377 -7.25 17.05 18.18
C SER A 377 -6.36 15.98 17.52
N ALA A 378 -6.80 14.72 17.49
CA ALA A 378 -6.08 13.63 16.83
C ALA A 378 -6.29 13.58 15.31
N CYS A 379 -7.33 14.24 14.78
CA CYS A 379 -7.61 14.19 13.35
C CYS A 379 -6.54 14.92 12.53
N PRO A 380 -5.79 14.21 11.65
CA PRO A 380 -4.74 14.84 10.85
C PRO A 380 -5.28 15.70 9.70
N MET A 381 -6.61 15.63 9.47
CA MET A 381 -7.32 16.40 8.43
C MET A 381 -8.13 17.57 9.00
N GLY A 382 -8.10 17.77 10.33
CA GLY A 382 -8.84 18.87 10.98
C GLY A 382 -10.37 18.71 10.97
N LEU A 383 -10.87 17.46 10.79
CA LEU A 383 -12.29 17.17 10.79
C LEU A 383 -12.86 17.03 12.21
N GLU A 384 -14.18 16.97 12.31
CA GLU A 384 -14.92 16.71 13.56
C GLU A 384 -15.49 15.29 13.61
N PRO A 385 -14.70 14.27 13.97
CA PRO A 385 -15.13 12.87 13.89
C PRO A 385 -16.37 12.54 14.71
N TYR A 386 -16.57 13.20 15.86
CA TYR A 386 -17.76 13.00 16.69
C TYR A 386 -19.05 13.46 15.97
N LEU A 387 -18.97 14.56 15.20
CA LEU A 387 -20.07 15.09 14.41
C LEU A 387 -20.32 14.19 13.19
N LEU A 388 -19.28 13.87 12.43
CA LEU A 388 -19.36 12.95 11.28
C LEU A 388 -19.99 11.60 11.64
N MET A 389 -19.62 11.02 12.81
CA MET A 389 -20.28 9.81 13.30
C MET A 389 -21.78 10.01 13.48
N LYS A 390 -22.23 11.10 14.14
CA LYS A 390 -23.64 11.39 14.34
C LYS A 390 -24.39 11.58 13.03
N LEU A 391 -23.84 12.37 12.12
CA LEU A 391 -24.44 12.62 10.80
C LEU A 391 -24.62 11.30 10.04
N SER A 392 -23.61 10.40 10.10
CA SER A 392 -23.70 9.06 9.50
C SER A 392 -24.78 8.20 10.15
N GLN A 393 -24.91 8.22 11.49
CA GLN A 393 -25.96 7.48 12.21
C GLN A 393 -27.37 7.89 11.78
N PHE A 394 -27.58 9.19 11.53
CA PHE A 394 -28.87 9.74 11.09
C PHE A 394 -29.00 9.83 9.57
N ASN A 395 -28.03 9.30 8.80
CA ASN A 395 -28.01 9.32 7.33
C ASN A 395 -28.14 10.72 6.71
N LEU A 396 -27.57 11.75 7.36
CA LEU A 396 -27.59 13.15 6.92
C LEU A 396 -26.44 13.41 5.94
N LEU A 397 -26.55 12.88 4.72
CA LEU A 397 -25.45 12.79 3.74
C LEU A 397 -25.03 14.16 3.20
N GLU A 398 -25.96 15.09 2.95
CA GLU A 398 -25.69 16.45 2.52
C GLU A 398 -24.85 17.20 3.57
N ARG A 399 -25.22 17.08 4.84
CA ARG A 399 -24.45 17.65 5.95
C ARG A 399 -23.07 17.01 6.06
N MET A 400 -22.92 15.71 5.79
CA MET A 400 -21.63 15.06 5.78
C MET A 400 -20.72 15.59 4.65
N GLU A 401 -21.30 15.95 3.50
CA GLU A 401 -20.58 16.60 2.39
C GLU A 401 -20.11 18.00 2.79
N GLU A 402 -20.99 18.83 3.40
CA GLU A 402 -20.67 20.16 3.93
C GLU A 402 -19.54 20.08 4.96
N GLU A 403 -19.58 19.12 5.88
CA GLU A 403 -18.57 18.84 6.90
C GLU A 403 -17.31 18.11 6.36
N LYS A 404 -17.14 18.07 5.02
CA LYS A 404 -15.96 17.56 4.32
C LYS A 404 -15.60 16.10 4.64
N VAL A 405 -16.59 15.23 4.80
CA VAL A 405 -16.34 13.80 5.08
C VAL A 405 -15.43 13.14 4.03
N MET A 406 -15.45 13.64 2.78
CA MET A 406 -14.61 13.12 1.70
C MET A 406 -13.11 13.33 1.93
N ASP A 407 -12.72 14.31 2.75
CA ASP A 407 -11.33 14.53 3.15
C ASP A 407 -10.83 13.54 4.23
N CYS A 408 -11.72 12.76 4.84
CA CYS A 408 -11.32 11.73 5.80
C CYS A 408 -10.43 10.69 5.11
N ILE A 409 -9.20 10.51 5.61
CA ILE A 409 -8.26 9.49 5.10
C ILE A 409 -8.43 8.12 5.78
N GLU A 410 -9.45 7.96 6.60
CA GLU A 410 -9.82 6.70 7.27
C GLU A 410 -8.71 6.10 8.16
N CYS A 411 -7.85 6.93 8.71
CA CYS A 411 -6.67 6.50 9.48
C CYS A 411 -6.99 5.88 10.87
N GLY A 412 -8.21 6.01 11.38
CA GLY A 412 -8.58 5.44 12.69
C GLY A 412 -8.10 6.19 13.94
N SER A 413 -7.29 7.25 13.81
CA SER A 413 -6.76 8.03 14.95
C SER A 413 -7.86 8.51 15.91
N CYS A 414 -9.03 8.89 15.39
CA CYS A 414 -10.18 9.34 16.17
C CYS A 414 -10.78 8.23 17.05
N SER A 415 -10.92 7.01 16.51
CA SER A 415 -11.42 5.85 17.26
C SER A 415 -10.41 5.43 18.33
N PHE A 416 -9.12 5.37 17.98
CA PHE A 416 -8.04 4.99 18.86
C PHE A 416 -7.97 5.88 20.13
N THR A 417 -8.14 7.18 19.96
CA THR A 417 -8.01 8.13 21.09
C THR A 417 -9.30 8.33 21.90
N CYS A 418 -10.42 7.71 21.51
CA CYS A 418 -11.72 7.94 22.14
C CYS A 418 -11.82 7.25 23.50
N PRO A 419 -11.94 7.98 24.65
CA PRO A 419 -12.03 7.36 25.96
C PRO A 419 -13.41 6.72 26.23
N SER A 420 -14.39 6.94 25.34
CA SER A 420 -15.73 6.36 25.40
C SER A 420 -15.90 5.17 24.46
N ASP A 421 -14.83 4.62 23.93
CA ASP A 421 -14.78 3.45 23.05
C ASP A 421 -15.78 3.54 21.87
N ARG A 422 -15.98 4.76 21.33
CA ARG A 422 -16.94 4.98 20.24
C ARG A 422 -16.36 4.54 18.89
N PRO A 423 -17.09 3.75 18.09
CA PRO A 423 -16.64 3.26 16.79
C PRO A 423 -16.74 4.35 15.71
N LEU A 424 -16.02 5.46 15.93
CA LEU A 424 -16.08 6.66 15.07
C LEU A 424 -15.77 6.32 13.61
N LEU A 425 -14.70 5.59 13.38
CA LEU A 425 -14.25 5.24 12.02
C LEU A 425 -15.26 4.36 11.29
N ASP A 426 -15.89 3.41 11.97
CA ASP A 426 -16.84 2.48 11.35
C ASP A 426 -18.03 3.26 10.74
N TYR A 427 -18.60 4.20 11.51
CA TYR A 427 -19.68 5.07 11.03
C TYR A 427 -19.21 6.08 9.98
N ILE A 428 -18.01 6.64 10.12
CA ILE A 428 -17.47 7.60 9.15
C ILE A 428 -17.24 6.91 7.80
N ARG A 429 -16.67 5.70 7.78
CA ARG A 429 -16.52 4.89 6.55
C ARG A 429 -17.86 4.64 5.85
N LEU A 430 -18.86 4.22 6.61
CA LEU A 430 -20.20 3.99 6.07
C LEU A 430 -20.80 5.27 5.47
N GLY A 431 -20.78 6.37 6.23
CA GLY A 431 -21.30 7.67 5.79
C GLY A 431 -20.54 8.22 4.59
N LYS A 432 -19.20 8.14 4.59
CA LYS A 432 -18.36 8.57 3.47
C LYS A 432 -18.69 7.80 2.19
N ALA A 433 -18.85 6.47 2.27
CA ALA A 433 -19.22 5.65 1.11
C ALA A 433 -20.58 6.07 0.52
N ARG A 434 -21.60 6.30 1.37
CA ARG A 434 -22.93 6.76 0.99
C ARG A 434 -22.90 8.17 0.40
N THR A 435 -22.22 9.12 1.06
CA THR A 435 -22.04 10.49 0.56
C THR A 435 -21.34 10.50 -0.80
N GLY A 436 -20.29 9.69 -0.96
CA GLY A 436 -19.60 9.55 -2.24
C GLY A 436 -20.49 8.99 -3.36
N ALA A 437 -21.40 8.05 -3.04
CA ALA A 437 -22.38 7.54 -4.00
C ALA A 437 -23.40 8.64 -4.38
N MET A 438 -23.89 9.41 -3.41
CA MET A 438 -24.80 10.55 -3.63
C MET A 438 -24.15 11.62 -4.54
N ILE A 439 -22.90 12.00 -4.26
CA ILE A 439 -22.17 12.99 -5.09
C ILE A 439 -22.01 12.49 -6.54
N ARG A 440 -21.70 11.22 -6.74
CA ARG A 440 -21.61 10.64 -8.09
C ARG A 440 -22.95 10.60 -8.83
N SER A 441 -24.06 10.37 -8.14
CA SER A 441 -25.40 10.37 -8.76
C SER A 441 -25.84 11.74 -9.27
N ARG A 442 -25.37 12.84 -8.63
CA ARG A 442 -25.63 14.22 -9.07
C ARG A 442 -24.85 14.63 -10.32
N LYS A 443 -23.77 13.89 -10.67
CA LYS A 443 -22.93 14.17 -11.85
C LYS A 443 -23.33 13.39 -13.10
N LYS A 444 -24.28 12.49 -12.97
CA LYS A 444 -24.93 11.77 -14.07
C LYS A 444 -26.19 12.52 -14.54
#